data_faf312d9585a3b01d06719fe843de331
#
_entry.id   faf312d9585a3b01d06719fe843de331
#
_cell.length_a   1.000
_cell.length_b   1.000
_cell.length_c   1.000
_cell.angle_alpha   90.00
_cell.angle_beta   90.00
_cell.angle_gamma   90.00
#
_symmetry.space_group_name_H-M   'P 1'
#
loop_
_entity.id
_entity.type
_entity.pdbx_description
1 polymer ?
#
loop_
_entity_poly.entity_id
_entity_poly.type
_entity_poly.pdbx_seq_one_letter_code
_entity_poly.pdbx_strand_id
1 'polypeptide(L)'
;RFLDQIINGVWMECERTSWVLSAHLHRQTSGRNFPDHSEQIIDLGSGEVAAFLAWTYYFFHEEFDKVNPVIAARLKQTLHERVTVPYLTRDREWWLAFHLQPGQVVNNWNPWCNCNVLQVVMLTEDDEETVNRCVWRSMQSVDKFMNYVKADGACEEGPAYWGHAAGKLFDYLDVLATV
;
A
#
# COMPACT_ATOMS: atom_id res chain seq x y z
N ARG A 1 -7.96 -23.76 16.09
CA ARG A 1 -6.47 -23.91 15.98
C ARG A 1 -5.88 -23.02 14.88
N PHE A 2 -6.44 -23.04 13.65
CA PHE A 2 -5.93 -22.16 12.58
C PHE A 2 -6.28 -20.69 12.86
N LEU A 3 -7.47 -20.40 13.33
CA LEU A 3 -7.89 -19.02 13.66
C LEU A 3 -6.97 -18.42 14.74
N ASP A 4 -6.59 -19.18 15.76
CA ASP A 4 -5.67 -18.70 16.81
C ASP A 4 -4.30 -18.29 16.23
N GLN A 5 -3.81 -19.04 15.23
CA GLN A 5 -2.55 -18.70 14.55
C GLN A 5 -2.68 -17.43 13.70
N ILE A 6 -3.81 -17.26 13.01
CA ILE A 6 -4.09 -16.05 12.23
C ILE A 6 -4.17 -14.84 13.17
N ILE A 7 -4.90 -14.93 14.27
CA ILE A 7 -5.01 -13.86 15.28
C ILE A 7 -3.64 -13.49 15.84
N ASN A 8 -2.83 -14.49 16.20
CA ASN A 8 -1.47 -14.24 16.69
C ASN A 8 -0.60 -13.53 15.66
N GLY A 9 -0.66 -13.95 14.40
CA GLY A 9 0.07 -13.30 13.31
C GLY A 9 -0.37 -11.85 13.10
N VAL A 10 -1.67 -11.62 13.01
CA VAL A 10 -2.25 -10.26 12.88
C VAL A 10 -1.82 -9.37 14.05
N TRP A 11 -1.91 -9.89 15.28
CA TRP A 11 -1.54 -9.12 16.47
C TRP A 11 -0.07 -8.76 16.48
N MET A 12 0.81 -9.71 16.14
CA MET A 12 2.25 -9.45 16.02
C MET A 12 2.55 -8.38 14.98
N GLU A 13 1.88 -8.41 13.82
CA GLU A 13 2.09 -7.39 12.79
C GLU A 13 1.60 -6.01 13.24
N CYS A 14 0.51 -5.92 14.00
CA CYS A 14 0.06 -4.66 14.58
C CYS A 14 1.05 -4.09 15.61
N GLU A 15 1.78 -4.95 16.34
CA GLU A 15 2.77 -4.54 17.35
C GLU A 15 4.15 -4.19 16.76
N ARG A 16 4.45 -4.55 15.52
CA ARG A 16 5.71 -4.17 14.87
C ARG A 16 5.81 -2.64 14.75
N THR A 17 7.00 -2.10 15.01
CA THR A 17 7.26 -0.66 14.91
C THR A 17 7.05 -0.14 13.49
N SER A 18 7.44 -0.92 12.48
CA SER A 18 7.31 -0.56 11.07
C SER A 18 7.25 -1.81 10.19
N TRP A 19 6.57 -1.71 9.04
CA TRP A 19 6.55 -2.72 7.98
C TRP A 19 7.53 -2.41 6.85
N VAL A 20 8.16 -1.24 6.91
CA VAL A 20 9.10 -0.75 5.90
C VAL A 20 10.34 -1.63 5.84
N LEU A 21 10.82 -1.91 4.64
CA LEU A 21 12.08 -2.62 4.44
C LEU A 21 13.24 -1.80 5.02
N SER A 22 14.16 -2.47 5.72
CA SER A 22 15.28 -1.80 6.38
C SER A 22 16.11 -0.92 5.43
N ALA A 23 16.24 -1.34 4.17
CA ALA A 23 16.92 -0.58 3.12
C ALA A 23 16.25 0.76 2.77
N HIS A 24 14.97 0.93 3.11
CA HIS A 24 14.18 2.11 2.77
C HIS A 24 13.90 3.04 3.95
N LEU A 25 14.35 2.70 5.16
CA LEU A 25 14.15 3.52 6.38
C LEU A 25 14.78 4.91 6.28
N HIS A 26 15.82 5.09 5.45
CA HIS A 26 16.43 6.40 5.18
C HIS A 26 15.44 7.42 4.57
N ARG A 27 14.28 6.98 4.08
CA ARG A 27 13.22 7.83 3.53
C ARG A 27 12.37 8.53 4.60
N GLN A 28 12.54 8.15 5.86
CA GLN A 28 11.97 8.89 6.98
C GLN A 28 12.57 10.31 7.03
N THR A 29 11.80 11.29 7.51
CA THR A 29 12.21 12.69 7.57
C THR A 29 13.49 12.88 8.41
N SER A 30 13.67 12.05 9.44
CA SER A 30 14.87 12.04 10.26
C SER A 30 16.15 11.61 9.51
N GLY A 31 15.98 10.95 8.33
CA GLY A 31 17.09 10.36 7.57
C GLY A 31 17.81 9.21 8.29
N ARG A 32 17.27 8.72 9.39
CA ARG A 32 17.87 7.63 10.18
C ARG A 32 17.43 6.28 9.64
N ASN A 33 18.35 5.32 9.62
CA ASN A 33 18.08 3.92 9.28
C ASN A 33 17.52 3.13 10.48
N PHE A 34 16.69 3.77 11.29
CA PHE A 34 16.04 3.18 12.44
C PHE A 34 14.53 3.42 12.34
N PRO A 35 13.68 2.40 12.55
CA PRO A 35 12.25 2.58 12.40
C PRO A 35 11.70 3.58 13.43
N ASP A 36 10.97 4.57 12.95
CA ASP A 36 10.25 5.55 13.75
C ASP A 36 8.76 5.22 13.71
N HIS A 37 8.19 4.92 14.89
CA HIS A 37 6.77 4.62 15.02
C HIS A 37 5.87 5.81 14.64
N SER A 38 6.35 7.03 14.88
CA SER A 38 5.59 8.26 14.62
C SER A 38 5.56 8.65 13.14
N GLU A 39 6.43 8.06 12.33
CA GLU A 39 6.53 8.36 10.89
C GLU A 39 6.39 7.10 10.04
N GLN A 40 5.17 6.83 9.59
CA GLN A 40 4.91 5.74 8.66
C GLN A 40 5.13 6.19 7.22
N ILE A 41 5.84 5.37 6.44
CA ILE A 41 6.07 5.56 5.01
C ILE A 41 5.64 4.31 4.25
N ILE A 42 5.23 4.49 3.00
CA ILE A 42 4.83 3.39 2.14
C ILE A 42 5.97 3.04 1.20
N ASP A 43 6.40 1.78 1.26
CA ASP A 43 7.33 1.18 0.33
C ASP A 43 6.78 -0.15 -0.20
N LEU A 44 7.55 -0.87 -0.99
CA LEU A 44 7.14 -2.17 -1.53
C LEU A 44 6.78 -3.15 -0.42
N GLY A 45 7.64 -3.25 0.61
CA GLY A 45 7.46 -4.19 1.73
C GLY A 45 6.25 -3.85 2.59
N SER A 46 6.13 -2.59 3.02
CA SER A 46 5.00 -2.16 3.84
C SER A 46 3.67 -2.25 3.08
N GLY A 47 3.68 -1.95 1.78
CA GLY A 47 2.51 -2.10 0.92
C GLY A 47 2.05 -3.56 0.80
N GLU A 48 2.97 -4.51 0.57
CA GLU A 48 2.64 -5.94 0.49
C GLU A 48 2.09 -6.50 1.81
N VAL A 49 2.72 -6.15 2.93
CA VAL A 49 2.23 -6.55 4.26
C VAL A 49 0.83 -5.98 4.50
N ALA A 50 0.62 -4.71 4.17
CA ALA A 50 -0.67 -4.06 4.37
C ALA A 50 -1.78 -4.66 3.50
N ALA A 51 -1.52 -4.91 2.21
CA ALA A 51 -2.49 -5.54 1.31
C ALA A 51 -2.86 -6.94 1.79
N PHE A 52 -1.86 -7.76 2.19
CA PHE A 52 -2.11 -9.08 2.78
C PHE A 52 -2.97 -9.00 4.05
N LEU A 53 -2.70 -8.04 4.93
CA LEU A 53 -3.47 -7.84 6.16
C LEU A 53 -4.89 -7.31 5.87
N ALA A 54 -5.07 -6.48 4.84
CA ALA A 54 -6.40 -6.01 4.42
C ALA A 54 -7.27 -7.17 3.89
N TRP A 55 -6.70 -8.08 3.09
CA TRP A 55 -7.39 -9.32 2.71
C TRP A 55 -7.67 -10.23 3.90
N THR A 56 -6.75 -10.29 4.87
CA THR A 56 -6.98 -11.04 6.12
C THR A 56 -8.15 -10.44 6.90
N TYR A 57 -8.23 -9.11 7.00
CA TYR A 57 -9.39 -8.42 7.58
C TYR A 57 -10.68 -8.77 6.84
N TYR A 58 -10.69 -8.64 5.53
CA TYR A 58 -11.87 -8.90 4.70
C TYR A 58 -12.45 -10.30 4.92
N PHE A 59 -11.59 -11.32 4.96
CA PHE A 59 -12.04 -12.71 5.12
C PHE A 59 -12.35 -13.12 6.56
N PHE A 60 -11.76 -12.46 7.56
CA PHE A 60 -11.78 -12.96 8.93
C PHE A 60 -12.32 -11.99 9.98
N HIS A 61 -12.70 -10.76 9.65
CA HIS A 61 -13.14 -9.78 10.66
C HIS A 61 -14.33 -10.28 11.48
N GLU A 62 -15.32 -10.93 10.86
CA GLU A 62 -16.46 -11.50 11.57
C GLU A 62 -16.04 -12.64 12.52
N GLU A 63 -15.05 -13.45 12.12
CA GLU A 63 -14.52 -14.52 12.98
C GLU A 63 -13.67 -13.95 14.12
N PHE A 64 -12.96 -12.85 13.88
CA PHE A 64 -12.24 -12.13 14.93
C PHE A 64 -13.21 -11.53 15.94
N ASP A 65 -14.32 -10.95 15.50
CA ASP A 65 -15.33 -10.34 16.36
C ASP A 65 -16.00 -11.37 17.28
N LYS A 66 -16.17 -12.61 16.82
CA LYS A 66 -16.67 -13.71 17.67
C LYS A 66 -15.70 -14.07 18.79
N VAL A 67 -14.39 -13.85 18.61
CA VAL A 67 -13.38 -14.08 19.66
C VAL A 67 -13.26 -12.85 20.56
N ASN A 68 -12.97 -11.68 19.95
CA ASN A 68 -12.94 -10.39 20.62
C ASN A 68 -12.94 -9.27 19.56
N PRO A 69 -13.91 -8.34 19.56
CA PRO A 69 -14.00 -7.24 18.58
C PRO A 69 -12.74 -6.35 18.50
N VAL A 70 -11.93 -6.31 19.56
CA VAL A 70 -10.69 -5.53 19.57
C VAL A 70 -9.71 -5.98 18.48
N ILE A 71 -9.77 -7.25 18.04
CA ILE A 71 -8.83 -7.79 17.06
C ILE A 71 -9.04 -7.14 15.69
N ALA A 72 -10.27 -7.19 15.19
CA ALA A 72 -10.64 -6.55 13.92
C ALA A 72 -10.46 -5.03 13.99
N ALA A 73 -10.91 -4.39 15.06
CA ALA A 73 -10.78 -2.95 15.27
C ALA A 73 -9.31 -2.50 15.28
N ARG A 74 -8.42 -3.23 15.97
CA ARG A 74 -6.98 -2.93 16.01
C ARG A 74 -6.33 -3.07 14.65
N LEU A 75 -6.65 -4.14 13.89
CA LEU A 75 -6.11 -4.36 12.56
C LEU A 75 -6.52 -3.22 11.62
N LYS A 76 -7.82 -2.90 11.59
CA LYS A 76 -8.36 -1.83 10.76
C LYS A 76 -7.71 -0.47 11.09
N GLN A 77 -7.62 -0.12 12.36
CA GLN A 77 -6.96 1.11 12.81
C GLN A 77 -5.49 1.14 12.38
N THR A 78 -4.76 0.02 12.53
CA THR A 78 -3.34 -0.06 12.14
C THR A 78 -3.15 0.15 10.64
N LEU A 79 -4.03 -0.43 9.81
CA LEU A 79 -4.01 -0.23 8.35
C LEU A 79 -4.30 1.23 7.99
N HIS A 80 -5.29 1.85 8.61
CA HIS A 80 -5.60 3.26 8.44
C HIS A 80 -4.41 4.15 8.77
N GLU A 81 -3.83 3.99 9.96
CA GLU A 81 -2.71 4.82 10.44
C GLU A 81 -1.42 4.64 9.64
N ARG A 82 -1.16 3.42 9.14
CA ARG A 82 0.09 3.09 8.45
C ARG A 82 0.03 3.22 6.93
N VAL A 83 -1.17 3.23 6.35
CA VAL A 83 -1.33 3.28 4.90
C VAL A 83 -2.21 4.45 4.46
N THR A 84 -3.47 4.51 4.89
CA THR A 84 -4.43 5.52 4.42
C THR A 84 -3.97 6.93 4.77
N VAL A 85 -3.61 7.17 6.04
CA VAL A 85 -3.14 8.48 6.49
C VAL A 85 -1.85 8.91 5.79
N PRO A 86 -0.76 8.12 5.75
CA PRO A 86 0.45 8.49 5.02
C PRO A 86 0.19 8.70 3.53
N TYR A 87 -0.64 7.85 2.92
CA TYR A 87 -0.97 8.00 1.51
C TYR A 87 -1.62 9.35 1.19
N LEU A 88 -2.51 9.84 2.04
CA LEU A 88 -3.21 11.11 1.85
C LEU A 88 -2.41 12.35 2.26
N THR A 89 -1.37 12.19 3.10
CA THR A 89 -0.65 13.33 3.69
C THR A 89 0.79 13.50 3.19
N ARG A 90 1.39 12.48 2.56
CA ARG A 90 2.77 12.51 2.08
C ARG A 90 2.83 12.69 0.57
N ASP A 91 2.86 13.93 0.10
CA ASP A 91 2.88 14.26 -1.34
C ASP A 91 4.24 14.04 -2.01
N ARG A 92 5.32 13.95 -1.25
CA ARG A 92 6.69 13.88 -1.76
C ARG A 92 7.23 12.46 -1.93
N GLU A 93 6.38 11.46 -1.79
CA GLU A 93 6.76 10.10 -2.13
C GLU A 93 7.08 10.01 -3.62
N TRP A 94 8.34 9.74 -3.94
CA TRP A 94 8.84 9.81 -5.32
C TRP A 94 8.06 8.90 -6.29
N TRP A 95 7.63 7.74 -5.80
CA TRP A 95 6.88 6.78 -6.61
C TRP A 95 5.46 7.25 -6.97
N LEU A 96 4.89 8.23 -6.27
CA LEU A 96 3.64 8.88 -6.67
C LEU A 96 3.79 9.67 -7.96
N ALA A 97 5.00 10.06 -8.30
CA ALA A 97 5.33 10.79 -9.53
C ALA A 97 4.63 12.15 -9.71
N PHE A 98 4.15 12.78 -8.62
CA PHE A 98 3.50 14.09 -8.69
C PHE A 98 4.47 15.24 -8.92
N HIS A 99 5.73 15.07 -8.55
CA HIS A 99 6.77 16.10 -8.63
C HIS A 99 7.92 15.67 -9.55
N LEU A 100 7.57 15.05 -10.70
CA LEU A 100 8.56 14.58 -11.67
C LEU A 100 9.43 15.70 -12.19
N GLN A 101 10.75 15.46 -12.16
CA GLN A 101 11.72 16.31 -12.85
C GLN A 101 11.97 15.81 -14.27
N PRO A 102 12.40 16.67 -15.22
CA PRO A 102 12.75 16.24 -16.56
C PRO A 102 13.79 15.10 -16.55
N GLY A 103 13.48 13.99 -17.23
CA GLY A 103 14.33 12.81 -17.31
C GLY A 103 14.19 11.83 -16.13
N GLN A 104 13.33 12.10 -15.17
CA GLN A 104 13.06 11.19 -14.07
C GLN A 104 12.18 10.02 -14.54
N VAL A 105 12.53 8.83 -14.10
CA VAL A 105 11.86 7.56 -14.42
C VAL A 105 10.65 7.36 -13.51
N VAL A 106 9.56 6.83 -14.07
CA VAL A 106 8.44 6.27 -13.31
C VAL A 106 8.46 4.76 -13.47
N ASN A 107 8.93 4.06 -12.45
CA ASN A 107 9.14 2.61 -12.51
C ASN A 107 8.01 1.80 -11.84
N ASN A 108 8.24 0.50 -11.66
CA ASN A 108 7.31 -0.47 -11.09
C ASN A 108 6.78 -0.10 -9.68
N TRP A 109 7.50 0.68 -8.90
CA TRP A 109 7.00 1.13 -7.58
C TRP A 109 5.68 1.89 -7.68
N ASN A 110 5.49 2.63 -8.77
CA ASN A 110 4.27 3.41 -8.95
C ASN A 110 3.02 2.50 -9.01
N PRO A 111 2.85 1.59 -9.97
CA PRO A 111 1.67 0.71 -9.98
C PRO A 111 1.65 -0.24 -8.78
N TRP A 112 2.79 -0.71 -8.29
CA TRP A 112 2.88 -1.64 -7.18
C TRP A 112 2.37 -1.03 -5.87
N CYS A 113 2.91 0.12 -5.45
CA CYS A 113 2.48 0.78 -4.23
C CYS A 113 1.02 1.25 -4.32
N ASN A 114 0.60 1.83 -5.46
CA ASN A 114 -0.78 2.26 -5.66
C ASN A 114 -1.76 1.07 -5.63
N CYS A 115 -1.42 -0.08 -6.22
CA CYS A 115 -2.24 -1.28 -6.16
C CYS A 115 -2.45 -1.76 -4.71
N ASN A 116 -1.36 -1.84 -3.95
CA ASN A 116 -1.43 -2.28 -2.56
C ASN A 116 -2.24 -1.32 -1.68
N VAL A 117 -2.04 -0.01 -1.86
CA VAL A 117 -2.82 1.02 -1.13
C VAL A 117 -4.30 0.94 -1.50
N LEU A 118 -4.62 0.80 -2.80
CA LEU A 118 -6.01 0.71 -3.24
C LEU A 118 -6.72 -0.50 -2.62
N GLN A 119 -6.06 -1.67 -2.57
CA GLN A 119 -6.60 -2.85 -1.89
C GLN A 119 -6.89 -2.58 -0.41
N VAL A 120 -5.96 -1.94 0.31
CA VAL A 120 -6.17 -1.59 1.72
C VAL A 120 -7.40 -0.71 1.87
N VAL A 121 -7.47 0.37 1.12
CA VAL A 121 -8.56 1.35 1.21
C VAL A 121 -9.92 0.71 0.88
N MET A 122 -10.00 -0.04 -0.23
CA MET A 122 -11.25 -0.67 -0.66
C MET A 122 -11.76 -1.75 0.29
N LEU A 123 -10.87 -2.41 1.02
CA LEU A 123 -11.23 -3.50 1.92
C LEU A 123 -11.45 -3.07 3.37
N THR A 124 -10.98 -1.88 3.76
CA THR A 124 -10.96 -1.52 5.19
C THR A 124 -11.51 -0.14 5.54
N GLU A 125 -11.64 0.79 4.58
CA GLU A 125 -12.19 2.12 4.87
C GLU A 125 -13.72 2.14 4.73
N ASP A 126 -14.39 2.76 5.69
CA ASP A 126 -15.85 2.93 5.67
C ASP A 126 -16.25 4.35 5.25
N ASP A 127 -15.32 5.33 5.36
CA ASP A 127 -15.61 6.72 5.03
C ASP A 127 -15.49 6.95 3.52
N GLU A 128 -16.62 7.15 2.87
CA GLU A 128 -16.70 7.33 1.41
C GLU A 128 -15.84 8.50 0.91
N GLU A 129 -15.71 9.59 1.66
CA GLU A 129 -14.87 10.73 1.28
C GLU A 129 -13.39 10.30 1.25
N THR A 130 -12.93 9.57 2.27
CA THR A 130 -11.57 9.03 2.34
C THR A 130 -11.30 8.06 1.19
N VAL A 131 -12.23 7.14 0.91
CA VAL A 131 -12.15 6.20 -0.22
C VAL A 131 -12.00 6.98 -1.53
N ASN A 132 -12.92 7.90 -1.80
CA ASN A 132 -12.92 8.70 -3.04
C ASN A 132 -11.62 9.49 -3.22
N ARG A 133 -11.09 10.09 -2.16
CA ARG A 133 -9.81 10.82 -2.18
C ARG A 133 -8.64 9.90 -2.51
N CYS A 134 -8.59 8.71 -1.91
CA CYS A 134 -7.53 7.73 -2.18
C CYS A 134 -7.61 7.18 -3.61
N VAL A 135 -8.81 6.82 -4.06
CA VAL A 135 -9.07 6.36 -5.44
C VAL A 135 -8.61 7.43 -6.44
N TRP A 136 -9.10 8.66 -6.30
CA TRP A 136 -8.72 9.75 -7.19
C TRP A 136 -7.22 10.00 -7.22
N ARG A 137 -6.60 10.01 -6.04
CA ARG A 137 -5.14 10.19 -5.91
C ARG A 137 -4.36 9.06 -6.58
N SER A 138 -4.81 7.80 -6.43
CA SER A 138 -4.17 6.66 -7.08
C SER A 138 -4.26 6.73 -8.60
N MET A 139 -5.42 7.11 -9.13
CA MET A 139 -5.61 7.31 -10.58
C MET A 139 -4.66 8.37 -11.13
N GLN A 140 -4.53 9.52 -10.45
CA GLN A 140 -3.60 10.57 -10.85
C GLN A 140 -2.13 10.10 -10.83
N SER A 141 -1.77 9.27 -9.86
CA SER A 141 -0.42 8.71 -9.74
C SER A 141 -0.15 7.66 -10.82
N VAL A 142 -1.05 6.70 -11.00
CA VAL A 142 -0.89 5.62 -11.99
C VAL A 142 -0.92 6.16 -13.42
N ASP A 143 -1.69 7.22 -13.69
CA ASP A 143 -1.66 7.92 -14.97
C ASP A 143 -0.25 8.41 -15.37
N LYS A 144 0.59 8.77 -14.38
CA LYS A 144 2.00 9.13 -14.65
C LYS A 144 2.80 7.93 -15.17
N PHE A 145 2.58 6.75 -14.59
CA PHE A 145 3.23 5.52 -15.07
C PHE A 145 2.73 5.16 -16.49
N MET A 146 1.42 5.17 -16.71
CA MET A 146 0.84 4.85 -18.02
C MET A 146 1.32 5.80 -19.13
N ASN A 147 1.46 7.09 -18.83
CA ASN A 147 1.99 8.07 -19.78
C ASN A 147 3.51 7.98 -19.96
N TYR A 148 4.23 7.40 -19.00
CA TYR A 148 5.68 7.19 -19.08
C TYR A 148 6.04 5.97 -19.94
N VAL A 149 5.26 4.88 -19.83
CA VAL A 149 5.48 3.65 -20.60
C VAL A 149 5.28 3.94 -22.10
N LYS A 150 6.23 3.47 -22.91
CA LYS A 150 6.20 3.69 -24.36
C LYS A 150 5.09 2.88 -25.03
N ALA A 151 4.79 3.21 -26.28
CA ALA A 151 3.73 2.57 -27.07
C ALA A 151 3.91 1.06 -27.28
N ASP A 152 5.13 0.55 -27.12
CA ASP A 152 5.43 -0.89 -27.17
C ASP A 152 5.18 -1.63 -25.84
N GLY A 153 4.79 -0.89 -24.80
CA GLY A 153 4.55 -1.44 -23.46
C GLY A 153 5.80 -1.87 -22.70
N ALA A 154 6.99 -1.56 -23.22
CA ALA A 154 8.24 -1.92 -22.56
C ALA A 154 8.50 -1.04 -21.34
N CYS A 155 8.84 -1.68 -20.23
CA CYS A 155 9.37 -1.01 -19.06
C CYS A 155 10.90 -1.16 -19.03
N GLU A 156 11.62 -0.12 -18.61
CA GLU A 156 13.08 -0.08 -18.64
C GLU A 156 13.75 -1.09 -17.71
N GLU A 157 13.03 -1.65 -16.74
CA GLU A 157 13.54 -2.68 -15.84
C GLU A 157 13.59 -4.07 -16.50
N GLY A 158 13.05 -4.18 -17.72
CA GLY A 158 13.13 -5.38 -18.56
C GLY A 158 12.18 -6.51 -18.15
N PRO A 159 12.27 -7.66 -18.83
CA PRO A 159 11.29 -8.76 -18.69
C PRO A 159 11.18 -9.35 -17.28
N ALA A 160 12.27 -9.31 -16.49
CA ALA A 160 12.30 -9.86 -15.13
C ALA A 160 11.34 -9.12 -14.17
N TYR A 161 11.13 -7.82 -14.41
CA TYR A 161 10.24 -6.98 -13.61
C TYR A 161 8.87 -6.74 -14.24
N TRP A 162 8.57 -7.34 -15.37
CA TRP A 162 7.30 -7.13 -16.05
C TRP A 162 6.08 -7.49 -15.19
N GLY A 163 6.16 -8.59 -14.43
CA GLY A 163 5.13 -8.97 -13.46
C GLY A 163 4.94 -7.93 -12.34
N HIS A 164 6.00 -7.24 -11.95
CA HIS A 164 5.97 -6.20 -10.91
C HIS A 164 5.54 -4.83 -11.43
N ALA A 165 5.64 -4.59 -12.72
CA ALA A 165 5.19 -3.36 -13.38
C ALA A 165 3.80 -3.55 -14.02
N ALA A 166 3.75 -4.26 -15.16
CA ALA A 166 2.52 -4.49 -15.90
C ALA A 166 1.53 -5.39 -15.15
N GLY A 167 2.00 -6.43 -14.43
CA GLY A 167 1.15 -7.29 -13.62
C GLY A 167 0.50 -6.51 -12.47
N LYS A 168 1.27 -5.68 -11.75
CA LYS A 168 0.71 -4.84 -10.69
C LYS A 168 -0.21 -3.72 -11.21
N LEU A 169 0.04 -3.23 -12.42
CA LEU A 169 -0.91 -2.33 -13.10
C LEU A 169 -2.22 -3.05 -13.42
N PHE A 170 -2.13 -4.30 -13.89
CA PHE A 170 -3.33 -5.11 -14.15
C PHE A 170 -4.13 -5.35 -12.87
N ASP A 171 -3.47 -5.78 -11.79
CA ASP A 171 -4.11 -5.97 -10.48
C ASP A 171 -4.75 -4.66 -9.98
N TYR A 172 -4.07 -3.52 -10.16
CA TYR A 172 -4.61 -2.21 -9.82
C TYR A 172 -5.89 -1.89 -10.59
N LEU A 173 -5.89 -2.11 -11.90
CA LEU A 173 -7.05 -1.83 -12.77
C LEU A 173 -8.22 -2.77 -12.46
N ASP A 174 -7.94 -4.03 -12.10
CA ASP A 174 -8.96 -4.99 -11.69
C ASP A 174 -9.67 -4.56 -10.40
N VAL A 175 -8.89 -4.14 -9.39
CA VAL A 175 -9.46 -3.57 -8.15
C VAL A 175 -10.20 -2.26 -8.44
N LEU A 176 -9.65 -1.36 -9.25
CA LEU A 176 -10.29 -0.09 -9.60
C LEU A 176 -11.64 -0.29 -10.32
N ALA A 177 -11.79 -1.35 -11.10
CA ALA A 177 -13.04 -1.65 -11.81
C ALA A 177 -14.19 -2.06 -10.87
N THR A 178 -13.91 -2.28 -9.59
CA THR A 178 -14.94 -2.61 -8.57
C THR A 178 -15.50 -1.37 -7.84
N VAL A 179 -14.97 -0.18 -8.12
CA VAL A 179 -15.37 1.12 -7.50
C VAL A 179 -16.66 1.66 -8.08
#